data_bcf1a921b7430a8aade86aae3e0fb271
#
_entry.id   bcf1a921b7430a8aade86aae3e0fb271
#
_cell.length_a   1.000
_cell.length_b   1.000
_cell.length_c   1.000
_cell.angle_alpha   90.00
_cell.angle_beta   90.00
_cell.angle_gamma   90.00
#
_symmetry.space_group_name_H-M   'P 1'
#
loop_
_entity.id
_entity.type
_entity.pdbx_description
1 polymer ?
#
loop_
_entity_poly.entity_id
_entity_poly.type
_entity_poly.pdbx_seq_one_letter_code
_entity_poly.pdbx_strand_id
1 'polypeptide(L)'
;MSWDVVARKEFRDALRSKGLWVLSLVFTAFFVIPAGAALWWDVGIRGGQEVGLQLLIEYIYLNIVTLFLPLVAIFAGYAAISKERTSGSLKLLLSLPHSRKDVIIGKVVGRCGVVGVPLAGAFIVNALFLIASRLTFKPGLYVTFALFSMVFALVIVAVAVSISGAVENSLYSIIGNMTFFVSITFFWNLWANSIGDGLGEYLGVTGAANWTTVLFLKLLNPSQAYKTIMNSMLGDGSNAERLARYRMFSGGNNSEQATICSDVLAGNATEVPGFMGNRTVCQESAQSVPLYFSDGAALFYLLLWIGLAAAVSYYTFNQYDL
;
A
#
# COMPACT_ATOMS: atom_id res chain seq x y z
N MET A 1 -20.00 26.66 3.56
CA MET A 1 -19.91 25.55 4.54
C MET A 1 -18.72 24.71 4.13
N SER A 2 -17.93 24.27 5.08
CA SER A 2 -16.64 23.65 4.82
C SER A 2 -16.74 22.13 4.62
N TRP A 3 -15.76 21.53 3.95
CA TRP A 3 -15.62 20.09 3.70
C TRP A 3 -15.74 19.24 4.98
N ASP A 4 -15.47 19.81 6.17
CA ASP A 4 -15.54 19.13 7.46
C ASP A 4 -16.97 18.68 7.82
N VAL A 5 -17.99 19.42 7.42
CA VAL A 5 -19.41 19.05 7.63
C VAL A 5 -19.74 17.75 6.87
N VAL A 6 -19.28 17.68 5.60
CA VAL A 6 -19.47 16.47 4.77
C VAL A 6 -18.69 15.30 5.37
N ALA A 7 -17.44 15.51 5.76
CA ALA A 7 -16.61 14.47 6.35
C ALA A 7 -17.20 13.94 7.67
N ARG A 8 -17.67 14.82 8.54
CA ARG A 8 -18.33 14.44 9.81
C ARG A 8 -19.61 13.65 9.59
N LYS A 9 -20.42 14.02 8.59
CA LYS A 9 -21.61 13.26 8.21
C LYS A 9 -21.23 11.84 7.80
N GLU A 10 -20.33 11.69 6.81
CA GLU A 10 -19.87 10.39 6.32
C GLU A 10 -19.34 9.50 7.45
N PHE A 11 -18.51 10.05 8.32
CA PHE A 11 -17.97 9.33 9.46
C PHE A 11 -19.02 8.95 10.50
N ARG A 12 -19.95 9.86 10.85
CA ARG A 12 -21.04 9.59 11.80
C ARG A 12 -21.98 8.52 11.29
N ASP A 13 -22.31 8.54 10.00
CA ASP A 13 -23.16 7.53 9.38
C ASP A 13 -22.49 6.15 9.41
N ALA A 14 -21.16 6.11 9.20
CA ALA A 14 -20.39 4.87 9.31
C ALA A 14 -20.32 4.34 10.74
N LEU A 15 -20.14 5.19 11.75
CA LEU A 15 -20.12 4.77 13.16
C LEU A 15 -21.42 4.07 13.59
N ARG A 16 -22.55 4.43 12.98
CA ARG A 16 -23.86 3.81 13.24
C ARG A 16 -24.07 2.52 12.45
N SER A 17 -23.21 2.24 11.47
CA SER A 17 -23.35 1.07 10.62
C SER A 17 -22.72 -0.17 11.27
N LYS A 18 -23.37 -1.34 11.10
CA LYS A 18 -22.79 -2.64 11.49
C LYS A 18 -21.47 -2.93 10.72
N GLY A 19 -21.32 -2.34 9.53
CA GLY A 19 -20.16 -2.54 8.67
C GLY A 19 -18.85 -2.07 9.31
N LEU A 20 -18.85 -0.97 10.06
CA LEU A 20 -17.65 -0.49 10.73
C LEU A 20 -17.17 -1.47 11.82
N TRP A 21 -18.09 -2.05 12.58
CA TRP A 21 -17.77 -3.03 13.62
C TRP A 21 -17.24 -4.35 13.02
N VAL A 22 -17.86 -4.82 11.93
CA VAL A 22 -17.34 -5.97 11.18
C VAL A 22 -15.94 -5.68 10.66
N LEU A 23 -15.72 -4.50 10.11
CA LEU A 23 -14.41 -4.08 9.61
C LEU A 23 -13.34 -4.04 10.72
N SER A 24 -13.69 -3.53 11.89
CA SER A 24 -12.81 -3.52 13.06
C SER A 24 -12.41 -4.94 13.48
N LEU A 25 -13.37 -5.86 13.48
CA LEU A 25 -13.11 -7.25 13.82
C LEU A 25 -12.24 -7.94 12.78
N VAL A 26 -12.49 -7.69 11.49
CA VAL A 26 -11.70 -8.24 10.38
C VAL A 26 -10.25 -7.75 10.44
N PHE A 27 -10.02 -6.44 10.63
CA PHE A 27 -8.65 -5.92 10.77
C PHE A 27 -7.96 -6.48 12.01
N THR A 28 -8.67 -6.56 13.14
CA THR A 28 -8.09 -7.15 14.36
C THR A 28 -7.69 -8.61 14.12
N ALA A 29 -8.55 -9.40 13.49
CA ALA A 29 -8.26 -10.78 13.15
C ALA A 29 -7.04 -10.92 12.22
N PHE A 30 -6.91 -10.05 11.23
CA PHE A 30 -5.77 -10.07 10.31
C PHE A 30 -4.41 -9.85 10.99
N PHE A 31 -4.34 -9.13 12.09
CA PHE A 31 -3.10 -8.91 12.81
C PHE A 31 -2.92 -9.86 13.99
N VAL A 32 -3.96 -10.15 14.74
CA VAL A 32 -3.87 -10.98 15.96
C VAL A 32 -3.76 -12.47 15.63
N ILE A 33 -4.50 -12.97 14.63
CA ILE A 33 -4.45 -14.39 14.28
C ILE A 33 -3.05 -14.84 13.84
N PRO A 34 -2.36 -14.15 12.91
CA PRO A 34 -1.00 -14.55 12.54
C PRO A 34 0.00 -14.43 13.68
N ALA A 35 -0.14 -13.43 14.55
CA ALA A 35 0.70 -13.30 15.74
C ALA A 35 0.48 -14.47 16.72
N GLY A 36 -0.76 -14.85 16.95
CA GLY A 36 -1.12 -16.02 17.76
C GLY A 36 -0.64 -17.33 17.15
N ALA A 37 -0.77 -17.47 15.82
CA ALA A 37 -0.27 -18.65 15.10
C ALA A 37 1.26 -18.76 15.18
N ALA A 38 1.99 -17.65 15.06
CA ALA A 38 3.43 -17.63 15.20
C ALA A 38 3.89 -18.07 16.61
N LEU A 39 3.13 -17.71 17.65
CA LEU A 39 3.38 -18.19 19.02
C LEU A 39 3.07 -19.67 19.17
N TRP A 40 1.97 -20.14 18.57
CA TRP A 40 1.56 -21.55 18.68
C TRP A 40 2.54 -22.51 17.99
N TRP A 41 3.08 -22.12 16.83
CA TRP A 41 4.01 -22.93 16.06
C TRP A 41 5.49 -22.67 16.36
N ASP A 42 5.79 -21.90 17.41
CA ASP A 42 7.18 -21.55 17.79
C ASP A 42 8.03 -20.98 16.63
N VAL A 43 7.40 -20.33 15.66
CA VAL A 43 8.09 -19.81 14.46
C VAL A 43 9.14 -18.75 14.81
N GLY A 44 9.04 -18.12 15.98
CA GLY A 44 9.96 -17.07 16.44
C GLY A 44 11.13 -17.54 17.32
N ILE A 45 11.19 -18.81 17.72
CA ILE A 45 12.12 -19.27 18.78
C ILE A 45 13.42 -19.86 18.23
N ARG A 46 13.50 -20.20 16.93
CA ARG A 46 14.68 -20.80 16.31
C ARG A 46 15.90 -19.88 16.12
N GLY A 47 15.92 -18.68 16.65
CA GLY A 47 17.03 -17.74 16.45
C GLY A 47 17.19 -16.64 17.49
N GLY A 48 16.53 -16.76 18.65
CA GLY A 48 16.51 -15.69 19.66
C GLY A 48 15.25 -14.82 19.56
N GLN A 49 14.79 -14.32 20.70
CA GLN A 49 13.54 -13.58 20.86
C GLN A 49 13.45 -12.28 20.01
N GLU A 50 14.57 -11.79 19.48
CA GLU A 50 14.61 -10.52 18.73
C GLU A 50 14.02 -10.61 17.32
N VAL A 51 13.86 -11.81 16.77
CA VAL A 51 13.45 -12.04 15.38
C VAL A 51 11.93 -12.07 15.22
N GLY A 52 11.17 -12.25 16.28
CA GLY A 52 9.73 -12.51 16.21
C GLY A 52 8.90 -11.44 15.53
N LEU A 53 8.94 -10.17 15.99
CA LEU A 53 8.14 -9.07 15.42
C LEU A 53 8.62 -8.71 14.01
N GLN A 54 9.92 -8.70 13.80
CA GLN A 54 10.49 -8.35 12.49
C GLN A 54 10.07 -9.35 11.42
N LEU A 55 10.12 -10.65 11.70
CA LEU A 55 9.64 -11.69 10.79
C LEU A 55 8.13 -11.60 10.54
N LEU A 56 7.33 -11.32 11.59
CA LEU A 56 5.89 -11.12 11.43
C LEU A 56 5.59 -9.97 10.48
N ILE A 57 6.27 -8.84 10.63
CA ILE A 57 6.06 -7.70 9.74
C ILE A 57 6.52 -8.06 8.32
N GLU A 58 7.73 -8.58 8.15
CA GLU A 58 8.32 -8.83 6.82
C GLU A 58 7.52 -9.87 6.02
N TYR A 59 7.21 -11.02 6.61
CA TYR A 59 6.65 -12.14 5.86
C TYR A 59 5.12 -12.18 5.86
N ILE A 60 4.49 -11.69 6.92
CA ILE A 60 3.04 -11.84 7.11
C ILE A 60 2.33 -10.50 6.96
N TYR A 61 2.64 -9.51 7.82
CA TYR A 61 1.87 -8.27 7.87
C TYR A 61 2.00 -7.42 6.61
N LEU A 62 3.18 -7.34 5.99
CA LEU A 62 3.35 -6.62 4.73
C LEU A 62 2.50 -7.22 3.61
N ASN A 63 2.41 -8.55 3.54
CA ASN A 63 1.59 -9.21 2.53
C ASN A 63 0.09 -9.05 2.83
N ILE A 64 -0.31 -9.14 4.10
CA ILE A 64 -1.70 -8.89 4.52
C ILE A 64 -2.09 -7.45 4.20
N VAL A 65 -1.29 -6.47 4.60
CA VAL A 65 -1.57 -5.05 4.36
C VAL A 65 -1.66 -4.74 2.87
N THR A 66 -0.72 -5.22 2.05
CA THR A 66 -0.72 -4.92 0.62
C THR A 66 -1.77 -5.66 -0.20
N LEU A 67 -2.34 -6.74 0.32
CA LEU A 67 -3.41 -7.49 -0.35
C LEU A 67 -4.80 -7.10 0.17
N PHE A 68 -5.02 -7.15 1.48
CA PHE A 68 -6.35 -7.00 2.05
C PHE A 68 -6.75 -5.56 2.30
N LEU A 69 -5.78 -4.68 2.64
CA LEU A 69 -6.10 -3.29 2.91
C LEU A 69 -6.61 -2.54 1.67
N PRO A 70 -6.01 -2.69 0.46
CA PRO A 70 -6.59 -2.15 -0.76
C PRO A 70 -8.00 -2.67 -1.04
N LEU A 71 -8.24 -3.97 -0.85
CA LEU A 71 -9.56 -4.55 -1.05
C LEU A 71 -10.60 -3.90 -0.14
N VAL A 72 -10.30 -3.78 1.15
CA VAL A 72 -11.17 -3.14 2.13
C VAL A 72 -11.38 -1.65 1.83
N ALA A 73 -10.31 -0.93 1.49
CA ALA A 73 -10.37 0.49 1.16
C ALA A 73 -11.25 0.74 -0.07
N ILE A 74 -11.18 -0.14 -1.06
CA ILE A 74 -12.04 -0.11 -2.25
C ILE A 74 -13.50 -0.33 -1.85
N PHE A 75 -13.81 -1.33 -1.05
CA PHE A 75 -15.18 -1.55 -0.57
C PHE A 75 -15.72 -0.35 0.24
N ALA A 76 -14.88 0.36 0.97
CA ALA A 76 -15.28 1.57 1.67
C ALA A 76 -15.50 2.77 0.74
N GLY A 77 -14.78 2.84 -0.39
CA GLY A 77 -14.72 4.00 -1.29
C GLY A 77 -15.56 3.91 -2.56
N TYR A 78 -15.78 2.69 -3.13
CA TYR A 78 -16.37 2.53 -4.48
C TYR A 78 -17.73 3.19 -4.69
N ALA A 79 -18.55 3.25 -3.66
CA ALA A 79 -19.90 3.81 -3.73
C ALA A 79 -20.00 5.24 -3.16
N ALA A 80 -18.88 5.87 -2.82
CA ALA A 80 -18.89 7.13 -2.08
C ALA A 80 -19.56 8.29 -2.83
N ILE A 81 -19.44 8.34 -4.15
CA ILE A 81 -20.01 9.39 -5.01
C ILE A 81 -21.01 8.78 -5.99
N SER A 82 -20.68 7.67 -6.63
CA SER A 82 -21.51 7.04 -7.67
C SER A 82 -22.91 6.64 -7.17
N LYS A 83 -23.05 6.16 -5.93
CA LYS A 83 -24.34 5.83 -5.33
C LYS A 83 -25.24 7.05 -5.11
N GLU A 84 -24.67 8.15 -4.67
CA GLU A 84 -25.42 9.40 -4.46
C GLU A 84 -25.83 10.05 -5.78
N ARG A 85 -25.00 9.87 -6.83
CA ARG A 85 -25.35 10.29 -8.18
C ARG A 85 -26.58 9.54 -8.71
N THR A 86 -26.57 8.22 -8.60
CA THR A 86 -27.70 7.38 -9.07
C THR A 86 -28.98 7.56 -8.24
N SER A 87 -28.87 7.86 -6.95
CA SER A 87 -30.04 8.14 -6.09
C SER A 87 -30.56 9.58 -6.21
N GLY A 88 -29.87 10.48 -6.93
CA GLY A 88 -30.22 11.89 -7.03
C GLY A 88 -29.89 12.71 -5.77
N SER A 89 -29.43 12.09 -4.69
CA SER A 89 -29.09 12.81 -3.46
C SER A 89 -27.90 13.76 -3.62
N LEU A 90 -27.05 13.51 -4.61
CA LEU A 90 -25.95 14.42 -4.96
C LEU A 90 -26.47 15.80 -5.44
N LYS A 91 -27.60 15.84 -6.17
CA LYS A 91 -28.23 17.09 -6.59
C LYS A 91 -28.72 17.92 -5.39
N LEU A 92 -29.30 17.25 -4.40
CA LEU A 92 -29.71 17.89 -3.15
C LEU A 92 -28.51 18.41 -2.36
N LEU A 93 -27.42 17.67 -2.34
CA LEU A 93 -26.18 18.09 -1.65
C LEU A 93 -25.57 19.34 -2.33
N LEU A 94 -25.60 19.41 -3.64
CA LEU A 94 -25.05 20.52 -4.43
C LEU A 94 -26.01 21.72 -4.50
N SER A 95 -27.30 21.58 -4.14
CA SER A 95 -28.20 22.72 -3.97
C SER A 95 -27.90 23.51 -2.69
N LEU A 96 -27.15 22.94 -1.75
CA LEU A 96 -26.61 23.65 -0.59
C LEU A 96 -25.38 24.48 -1.02
N PRO A 97 -25.00 25.51 -0.25
CA PRO A 97 -23.84 26.36 -0.58
C PRO A 97 -22.50 25.63 -0.34
N HIS A 98 -22.32 24.47 -0.99
CA HIS A 98 -21.11 23.67 -0.98
C HIS A 98 -20.43 23.73 -2.35
N SER A 99 -19.11 23.93 -2.37
CA SER A 99 -18.36 23.79 -3.60
C SER A 99 -18.19 22.31 -3.98
N ARG A 100 -18.08 22.02 -5.27
CA ARG A 100 -17.78 20.65 -5.75
C ARG A 100 -16.50 20.08 -5.10
N LYS A 101 -15.51 20.94 -4.84
CA LYS A 101 -14.26 20.59 -4.15
C LYS A 101 -14.52 20.16 -2.70
N ASP A 102 -15.35 20.90 -1.97
CA ASP A 102 -15.68 20.59 -0.58
C ASP A 102 -16.34 19.21 -0.44
N VAL A 103 -17.21 18.86 -1.39
CA VAL A 103 -17.86 17.54 -1.42
C VAL A 103 -16.85 16.42 -1.64
N ILE A 104 -15.94 16.56 -2.62
CA ILE A 104 -14.91 15.53 -2.90
C ILE A 104 -13.99 15.36 -1.70
N ILE A 105 -13.42 16.46 -1.20
CA ILE A 105 -12.49 16.43 -0.06
C ILE A 105 -13.19 15.86 1.18
N GLY A 106 -14.41 16.31 1.47
CA GLY A 106 -15.19 15.83 2.60
C GLY A 106 -15.46 14.33 2.54
N LYS A 107 -15.76 13.80 1.33
CA LYS A 107 -15.95 12.36 1.13
C LYS A 107 -14.66 11.56 1.26
N VAL A 108 -13.56 12.03 0.68
CA VAL A 108 -12.26 11.38 0.84
C VAL A 108 -11.89 11.33 2.32
N VAL A 109 -11.91 12.46 3.02
CA VAL A 109 -11.55 12.52 4.45
C VAL A 109 -12.50 11.69 5.30
N GLY A 110 -13.81 11.75 5.05
CA GLY A 110 -14.81 10.94 5.76
C GLY A 110 -14.56 9.45 5.59
N ARG A 111 -14.31 8.99 4.35
CA ARG A 111 -14.02 7.56 4.05
C ARG A 111 -12.65 7.12 4.59
N CYS A 112 -11.68 8.01 4.59
CA CYS A 112 -10.41 7.77 5.28
C CYS A 112 -10.62 7.51 6.78
N GLY A 113 -11.50 8.27 7.43
CA GLY A 113 -11.87 8.00 8.83
C GLY A 113 -12.57 6.66 9.04
N VAL A 114 -13.45 6.28 8.10
CA VAL A 114 -14.17 4.98 8.13
C VAL A 114 -13.23 3.77 8.07
N VAL A 115 -12.13 3.85 7.34
CA VAL A 115 -11.13 2.80 7.27
C VAL A 115 -10.07 2.97 8.36
N GLY A 116 -9.65 4.20 8.61
CA GLY A 116 -8.55 4.52 9.51
C GLY A 116 -8.85 4.22 10.98
N VAL A 117 -10.07 4.50 11.46
CA VAL A 117 -10.41 4.25 12.88
C VAL A 117 -10.42 2.75 13.21
N PRO A 118 -11.08 1.87 12.45
CA PRO A 118 -10.97 0.42 12.64
C PRO A 118 -9.54 -0.11 12.55
N LEU A 119 -8.78 0.39 11.59
CA LEU A 119 -7.38 -0.01 11.40
C LEU A 119 -6.52 0.42 12.59
N ALA A 120 -6.67 1.65 13.09
CA ALA A 120 -5.97 2.12 14.29
C ALA A 120 -6.34 1.29 15.52
N GLY A 121 -7.63 1.00 15.69
CA GLY A 121 -8.11 0.11 16.75
C GLY A 121 -7.48 -1.28 16.68
N ALA A 122 -7.40 -1.86 15.50
CA ALA A 122 -6.76 -3.15 15.27
C ALA A 122 -5.25 -3.11 15.59
N PHE A 123 -4.54 -2.04 15.24
CA PHE A 123 -3.14 -1.86 15.64
C PHE A 123 -2.98 -1.75 17.15
N ILE A 124 -3.86 -1.03 17.84
CA ILE A 124 -3.82 -0.94 19.31
C ILE A 124 -4.02 -2.32 19.96
N VAL A 125 -5.05 -3.05 19.52
CA VAL A 125 -5.34 -4.41 20.04
C VAL A 125 -4.17 -5.35 19.76
N ASN A 126 -3.61 -5.32 18.55
CA ASN A 126 -2.46 -6.15 18.20
C ASN A 126 -1.20 -5.75 18.99
N ALA A 127 -0.95 -4.46 19.24
CA ALA A 127 0.15 -4.00 20.08
C ALA A 127 0.02 -4.54 21.51
N LEU A 128 -1.17 -4.45 22.10
CA LEU A 128 -1.44 -5.00 23.43
C LEU A 128 -1.23 -6.51 23.47
N PHE A 129 -1.66 -7.22 22.43
CA PHE A 129 -1.43 -8.66 22.29
C PHE A 129 0.07 -8.99 22.22
N LEU A 130 0.84 -8.26 21.40
CA LEU A 130 2.28 -8.45 21.26
C LEU A 130 3.04 -8.15 22.56
N ILE A 131 2.68 -7.07 23.28
CA ILE A 131 3.28 -6.72 24.58
C ILE A 131 2.97 -7.79 25.64
N ALA A 132 1.77 -8.36 25.62
CA ALA A 132 1.38 -9.42 26.53
C ALA A 132 1.98 -10.79 26.14
N SER A 133 2.49 -10.93 24.93
CA SER A 133 3.07 -12.16 24.40
C SER A 133 4.56 -12.31 24.79
N ARG A 134 5.13 -13.46 24.46
CA ARG A 134 6.57 -13.72 24.62
C ARG A 134 7.42 -13.22 23.43
N LEU A 135 6.79 -12.57 22.44
CA LEU A 135 7.48 -12.03 21.28
C LEU A 135 8.19 -10.74 21.65
N THR A 136 9.37 -10.52 21.11
CA THR A 136 10.10 -9.27 21.32
C THR A 136 9.36 -8.13 20.63
N PHE A 137 8.92 -7.15 21.40
CA PHE A 137 8.20 -5.99 20.91
C PHE A 137 9.16 -4.79 20.79
N LYS A 138 9.35 -4.30 19.56
CA LYS A 138 10.11 -3.08 19.26
C LYS A 138 9.12 -1.92 18.98
N PRO A 139 8.82 -1.03 19.97
CA PRO A 139 7.76 -0.03 19.84
C PRO A 139 7.96 0.92 18.65
N GLY A 140 9.20 1.38 18.43
CA GLY A 140 9.51 2.29 17.32
C GLY A 140 9.19 1.67 15.96
N LEU A 141 9.63 0.45 15.72
CA LEU A 141 9.33 -0.29 14.48
C LEU A 141 7.84 -0.50 14.29
N TYR A 142 7.13 -0.88 15.35
CA TYR A 142 5.70 -1.12 15.29
C TYR A 142 4.90 0.16 14.98
N VAL A 143 5.23 1.27 15.64
CA VAL A 143 4.57 2.56 15.39
C VAL A 143 4.83 3.03 13.97
N THR A 144 6.04 2.89 13.48
CA THR A 144 6.38 3.22 12.09
C THR A 144 5.59 2.37 11.10
N PHE A 145 5.51 1.06 11.33
CA PHE A 145 4.69 0.15 10.53
C PHE A 145 3.21 0.59 10.51
N ALA A 146 2.64 0.90 11.69
CA ALA A 146 1.25 1.35 11.80
C ALA A 146 1.02 2.67 11.05
N LEU A 147 1.91 3.65 11.21
CA LEU A 147 1.79 4.96 10.54
C LEU A 147 1.84 4.84 9.02
N PHE A 148 2.82 4.11 8.46
CA PHE A 148 2.90 3.95 7.01
C PHE A 148 1.79 3.08 6.44
N SER A 149 1.29 2.10 7.18
CA SER A 149 0.09 1.35 6.80
C SER A 149 -1.15 2.25 6.75
N MET A 150 -1.27 3.20 7.68
CA MET A 150 -2.32 4.21 7.65
C MET A 150 -2.19 5.12 6.42
N VAL A 151 -0.99 5.64 6.12
CA VAL A 151 -0.74 6.44 4.92
C VAL A 151 -1.11 5.65 3.66
N PHE A 152 -0.71 4.39 3.58
CA PHE A 152 -1.08 3.51 2.46
C PHE A 152 -2.60 3.35 2.33
N ALA A 153 -3.31 3.13 3.46
CA ALA A 153 -4.77 3.07 3.47
C ALA A 153 -5.42 4.34 2.92
N LEU A 154 -4.94 5.52 3.35
CA LEU A 154 -5.42 6.81 2.88
C LEU A 154 -5.26 6.99 1.37
N VAL A 155 -4.11 6.58 0.83
CA VAL A 155 -3.83 6.62 -0.61
C VAL A 155 -4.86 5.79 -1.38
N ILE A 156 -5.07 4.54 -0.97
CA ILE A 156 -5.99 3.64 -1.68
C ILE A 156 -7.45 4.11 -1.56
N VAL A 157 -7.87 4.60 -0.38
CA VAL A 157 -9.19 5.18 -0.20
C VAL A 157 -9.39 6.40 -1.11
N ALA A 158 -8.39 7.30 -1.19
CA ALA A 158 -8.44 8.46 -2.06
C ALA A 158 -8.63 8.06 -3.54
N VAL A 159 -7.88 7.05 -4.00
CA VAL A 159 -8.04 6.50 -5.36
C VAL A 159 -9.42 5.90 -5.55
N ALA A 160 -9.91 5.10 -4.60
CA ALA A 160 -11.22 4.44 -4.71
C ALA A 160 -12.38 5.45 -4.79
N VAL A 161 -12.34 6.49 -3.95
CA VAL A 161 -13.33 7.57 -3.99
C VAL A 161 -13.24 8.36 -5.31
N SER A 162 -12.03 8.57 -5.82
CA SER A 162 -11.81 9.28 -7.09
C SER A 162 -12.37 8.52 -8.28
N ILE A 163 -12.14 7.20 -8.35
CA ILE A 163 -12.77 6.33 -9.37
C ILE A 163 -14.29 6.39 -9.24
N SER A 164 -14.82 6.38 -8.00
CA SER A 164 -16.27 6.53 -7.77
C SER A 164 -16.83 7.85 -8.27
N GLY A 165 -16.05 8.93 -8.20
CA GLY A 165 -16.42 10.25 -8.73
C GLY A 165 -16.35 10.36 -10.26
N ALA A 166 -15.47 9.57 -10.87
CA ALA A 166 -15.21 9.60 -12.31
C ALA A 166 -16.26 8.84 -13.16
N VAL A 167 -17.13 8.05 -12.55
CA VAL A 167 -18.09 7.18 -13.26
C VAL A 167 -19.53 7.51 -12.89
N GLU A 168 -20.47 7.14 -13.78
CA GLU A 168 -21.87 7.50 -13.65
C GLU A 168 -22.63 6.67 -12.62
N ASN A 169 -22.30 5.42 -12.48
CA ASN A 169 -23.06 4.50 -11.59
C ASN A 169 -22.14 3.59 -10.76
N SER A 170 -22.74 2.97 -9.74
CA SER A 170 -22.01 2.12 -8.79
C SER A 170 -21.45 0.85 -9.42
N LEU A 171 -22.04 0.34 -10.51
CA LEU A 171 -21.52 -0.85 -11.20
C LEU A 171 -20.19 -0.56 -11.88
N TYR A 172 -20.11 0.55 -12.65
CA TYR A 172 -18.86 0.95 -13.27
C TYR A 172 -17.81 1.34 -12.22
N SER A 173 -18.23 1.89 -11.09
CA SER A 173 -17.33 2.19 -9.98
C SER A 173 -16.70 0.93 -9.38
N ILE A 174 -17.48 -0.11 -9.14
CA ILE A 174 -16.93 -1.36 -8.59
C ILE A 174 -16.00 -2.05 -9.61
N ILE A 175 -16.37 -2.06 -10.89
CA ILE A 175 -15.52 -2.61 -11.96
C ILE A 175 -14.20 -1.84 -12.04
N GLY A 176 -14.23 -0.50 -12.10
CA GLY A 176 -13.02 0.33 -12.17
C GLY A 176 -12.11 0.14 -10.95
N ASN A 177 -12.68 0.09 -9.77
CA ASN A 177 -11.95 -0.14 -8.53
C ASN A 177 -11.35 -1.57 -8.47
N MET A 178 -12.09 -2.60 -8.92
CA MET A 178 -11.57 -3.96 -8.98
C MET A 178 -10.48 -4.10 -10.04
N THR A 179 -10.62 -3.45 -11.18
CA THR A 179 -9.57 -3.40 -12.20
C THR A 179 -8.31 -2.74 -11.64
N PHE A 180 -8.44 -1.62 -10.94
CA PHE A 180 -7.31 -0.99 -10.26
C PHE A 180 -6.65 -1.93 -9.25
N PHE A 181 -7.41 -2.60 -8.39
CA PHE A 181 -6.90 -3.55 -7.41
C PHE A 181 -6.14 -4.71 -8.06
N VAL A 182 -6.76 -5.36 -9.04
CA VAL A 182 -6.15 -6.48 -9.78
C VAL A 182 -4.88 -6.03 -10.49
N SER A 183 -4.88 -4.83 -11.06
CA SER A 183 -3.73 -4.25 -11.74
C SER A 183 -2.54 -4.04 -10.80
N ILE A 184 -2.74 -3.36 -9.68
CA ILE A 184 -1.64 -3.06 -8.74
C ILE A 184 -1.16 -4.30 -8.00
N THR A 185 -2.03 -5.30 -7.81
CA THR A 185 -1.71 -6.49 -7.02
C THR A 185 -1.04 -7.59 -7.85
N PHE A 186 -1.56 -7.86 -9.06
CA PHE A 186 -1.17 -9.03 -9.82
C PHE A 186 -0.45 -8.70 -11.14
N PHE A 187 -0.85 -7.65 -11.85
CA PHE A 187 -0.39 -7.38 -13.22
C PHE A 187 0.66 -6.28 -13.32
N TRP A 188 0.88 -5.49 -12.27
CA TRP A 188 1.78 -4.34 -12.34
C TRP A 188 3.21 -4.70 -12.75
N ASN A 189 3.76 -5.78 -12.17
CA ASN A 189 5.10 -6.22 -12.49
C ASN A 189 5.23 -6.65 -13.96
N LEU A 190 4.20 -7.33 -14.49
CA LEU A 190 4.16 -7.72 -15.90
C LEU A 190 4.16 -6.47 -16.79
N TRP A 191 3.31 -5.50 -16.50
CA TRP A 191 3.25 -4.26 -17.27
C TRP A 191 4.54 -3.45 -17.18
N ALA A 192 5.12 -3.32 -15.98
CA ALA A 192 6.38 -2.61 -15.80
C ALA A 192 7.53 -3.24 -16.59
N ASN A 193 7.61 -4.58 -16.63
CA ASN A 193 8.59 -5.28 -17.46
C ASN A 193 8.31 -5.03 -18.95
N SER A 194 7.08 -5.30 -19.43
CA SER A 194 6.74 -5.14 -20.85
C SER A 194 6.92 -3.71 -21.35
N ILE A 195 6.56 -2.70 -20.55
CA ILE A 195 6.75 -1.30 -20.91
C ILE A 195 8.23 -0.92 -20.86
N GLY A 196 8.97 -1.39 -19.84
CA GLY A 196 10.39 -1.11 -19.70
C GLY A 196 11.18 -1.72 -20.86
N ASP A 197 10.91 -2.98 -21.22
CA ASP A 197 11.57 -3.66 -22.32
C ASP A 197 11.23 -3.01 -23.66
N GLY A 198 9.96 -2.65 -23.89
CA GLY A 198 9.55 -1.96 -25.11
C GLY A 198 10.16 -0.55 -25.24
N LEU A 199 10.27 0.19 -24.14
CA LEU A 199 10.98 1.48 -24.12
C LEU A 199 12.49 1.29 -24.36
N GLY A 200 13.09 0.27 -23.76
CA GLY A 200 14.48 -0.08 -23.97
C GLY A 200 14.78 -0.38 -25.43
N GLU A 201 13.94 -1.19 -26.07
CA GLU A 201 14.07 -1.50 -27.52
C GLU A 201 13.89 -0.26 -28.38
N TYR A 202 12.86 0.56 -28.11
CA TYR A 202 12.59 1.79 -28.88
C TYR A 202 13.70 2.84 -28.74
N LEU A 203 14.27 3.01 -27.54
CA LEU A 203 15.30 3.99 -27.25
C LEU A 203 16.73 3.44 -27.49
N GLY A 204 16.88 2.17 -27.85
CA GLY A 204 18.18 1.50 -27.98
C GLY A 204 18.94 1.36 -26.65
N VAL A 205 18.21 1.33 -25.55
CA VAL A 205 18.75 1.26 -24.17
C VAL A 205 18.75 -0.20 -23.73
N THR A 206 19.93 -0.73 -23.40
CA THR A 206 20.10 -2.13 -22.96
C THR A 206 20.83 -2.21 -21.63
N GLY A 207 20.77 -3.37 -20.97
CA GLY A 207 21.50 -3.63 -19.72
C GLY A 207 20.99 -2.83 -18.52
N ALA A 208 21.92 -2.24 -17.74
CA ALA A 208 21.63 -1.53 -16.50
C ALA A 208 20.62 -0.38 -16.64
N ALA A 209 20.67 0.37 -17.75
CA ALA A 209 19.77 1.49 -18.00
C ALA A 209 18.33 1.01 -18.24
N ASN A 210 18.13 -0.13 -18.91
CA ASN A 210 16.79 -0.74 -19.05
C ASN A 210 16.26 -1.19 -17.68
N TRP A 211 17.05 -1.86 -16.87
CA TRP A 211 16.67 -2.27 -15.52
C TRP A 211 16.33 -1.08 -14.62
N THR A 212 17.03 0.04 -14.75
CA THR A 212 16.69 1.28 -14.05
C THR A 212 15.28 1.74 -14.38
N THR A 213 14.90 1.72 -15.67
CA THR A 213 13.55 2.08 -16.13
C THR A 213 12.50 1.10 -15.60
N VAL A 214 12.75 -0.19 -15.68
CA VAL A 214 11.86 -1.24 -15.16
C VAL A 214 11.64 -1.07 -13.64
N LEU A 215 12.70 -0.87 -12.87
CA LEU A 215 12.61 -0.67 -11.42
C LEU A 215 11.84 0.60 -11.06
N PHE A 216 12.09 1.71 -11.79
CA PHE A 216 11.34 2.93 -11.60
C PHE A 216 9.83 2.71 -11.84
N LEU A 217 9.45 2.04 -12.92
CA LEU A 217 8.05 1.72 -13.21
C LEU A 217 7.44 0.81 -12.13
N LYS A 218 8.20 -0.16 -11.62
CA LYS A 218 7.74 -1.01 -10.50
C LYS A 218 7.48 -0.20 -9.23
N LEU A 219 8.32 0.78 -8.92
CA LEU A 219 8.18 1.66 -7.75
C LEU A 219 6.98 2.61 -7.83
N LEU A 220 6.49 2.92 -9.02
CA LEU A 220 5.25 3.69 -9.17
C LEU A 220 4.02 2.96 -8.63
N ASN A 221 4.08 1.64 -8.43
CA ASN A 221 3.01 0.90 -7.76
C ASN A 221 2.93 1.30 -6.27
N PRO A 222 1.76 1.75 -5.78
CA PRO A 222 1.62 2.18 -4.38
C PRO A 222 1.93 1.06 -3.38
N SER A 223 1.62 -0.20 -3.72
CA SER A 223 1.94 -1.35 -2.86
C SER A 223 3.45 -1.61 -2.81
N GLN A 224 4.16 -1.43 -3.93
CA GLN A 224 5.61 -1.59 -3.98
C GLN A 224 6.33 -0.43 -3.27
N ALA A 225 5.89 0.81 -3.48
CA ALA A 225 6.41 1.96 -2.77
C ALA A 225 6.28 1.80 -1.25
N TYR A 226 5.11 1.38 -0.77
CA TYR A 226 4.88 1.08 0.64
C TYR A 226 5.83 -0.02 1.16
N LYS A 227 5.95 -1.15 0.43
CA LYS A 227 6.86 -2.25 0.80
C LYS A 227 8.32 -1.79 0.85
N THR A 228 8.74 -0.95 -0.08
CA THR A 228 10.12 -0.41 -0.11
C THR A 228 10.42 0.39 1.16
N ILE A 229 9.53 1.30 1.55
CA ILE A 229 9.67 2.08 2.79
C ILE A 229 9.73 1.15 4.00
N MET A 230 8.83 0.19 4.07
CA MET A 230 8.78 -0.72 5.21
C MET A 230 10.03 -1.59 5.32
N ASN A 231 10.50 -2.10 4.19
CA ASN A 231 11.69 -2.96 4.15
C ASN A 231 12.97 -2.21 4.55
N SER A 232 13.06 -0.91 4.25
CA SER A 232 14.20 -0.10 4.68
C SER A 232 14.23 0.12 6.19
N MET A 233 13.07 0.10 6.83
CA MET A 233 12.93 0.32 8.27
C MET A 233 13.02 -0.97 9.10
N LEU A 234 12.85 -2.13 8.47
CA LEU A 234 12.93 -3.44 9.13
C LEU A 234 14.36 -3.88 9.41
N GLY A 235 15.35 -3.31 8.72
CA GLY A 235 16.76 -3.68 8.86
C GLY A 235 17.50 -2.82 9.89
N ASP A 236 18.28 -3.43 10.75
CA ASP A 236 19.33 -2.75 11.51
C ASP A 236 20.54 -2.45 10.56
N GLY A 237 20.23 -1.91 9.39
CA GLY A 237 21.21 -1.30 8.47
C GLY A 237 22.00 -2.22 7.55
N SER A 238 21.84 -3.57 7.52
CA SER A 238 22.75 -4.31 6.66
C SER A 238 22.11 -5.36 5.74
N ASN A 239 21.73 -6.49 6.23
CA ASN A 239 21.44 -7.62 5.34
C ASN A 239 19.92 -7.87 5.13
N ALA A 240 19.11 -7.62 6.14
CA ALA A 240 17.67 -7.87 6.04
C ALA A 240 16.96 -6.82 5.17
N GLU A 241 17.38 -5.57 5.28
CA GLU A 241 16.89 -4.46 4.45
C GLU A 241 17.17 -4.70 2.97
N ARG A 242 18.40 -5.12 2.65
CA ARG A 242 18.85 -5.41 1.28
C ARG A 242 18.14 -6.62 0.70
N LEU A 243 18.03 -7.71 1.48
CA LEU A 243 17.29 -8.92 1.11
C LEU A 243 15.83 -8.61 0.80
N ALA A 244 15.20 -7.79 1.62
CA ALA A 244 13.80 -7.47 1.48
C ALA A 244 13.55 -6.58 0.25
N ARG A 245 14.36 -5.55 0.03
CA ARG A 245 14.29 -4.69 -1.16
C ARG A 245 14.52 -5.48 -2.44
N TYR A 246 15.52 -6.34 -2.43
CA TYR A 246 15.89 -7.15 -3.58
C TYR A 246 14.82 -8.18 -3.94
N ARG A 247 14.33 -8.93 -2.95
CA ARG A 247 13.27 -9.93 -3.11
C ARG A 247 11.97 -9.36 -3.66
N MET A 248 11.70 -8.10 -3.38
CA MET A 248 10.50 -7.40 -3.80
C MET A 248 10.46 -7.17 -5.31
N PHE A 249 11.63 -6.96 -5.93
CA PHE A 249 11.74 -6.66 -7.36
C PHE A 249 12.09 -7.88 -8.23
N SER A 250 12.52 -8.97 -7.62
CA SER A 250 12.85 -10.17 -8.35
C SER A 250 11.62 -11.05 -8.54
N GLY A 251 11.27 -11.32 -9.76
CA GLY A 251 10.19 -12.24 -10.14
C GLY A 251 10.51 -13.72 -9.89
N GLY A 252 11.54 -14.05 -9.13
CA GLY A 252 11.92 -15.42 -8.77
C GLY A 252 13.18 -15.96 -9.45
N ASN A 253 13.74 -15.32 -10.47
CA ASN A 253 14.94 -15.79 -11.17
C ASN A 253 16.22 -15.24 -10.52
N ASN A 254 17.11 -16.13 -10.05
CA ASN A 254 18.39 -15.76 -9.43
C ASN A 254 19.31 -14.96 -10.37
N SER A 255 19.24 -15.21 -11.67
CA SER A 255 20.04 -14.50 -12.68
C SER A 255 19.65 -13.02 -12.81
N GLU A 256 18.35 -12.72 -12.86
CA GLU A 256 17.86 -11.33 -12.88
C GLU A 256 18.26 -10.59 -11.60
N GLN A 257 18.22 -11.29 -10.49
CA GLN A 257 18.61 -10.76 -9.20
C GLN A 257 20.08 -10.37 -9.17
N ALA A 258 20.95 -11.22 -9.73
CA ALA A 258 22.37 -10.94 -9.83
C ALA A 258 22.64 -9.74 -10.71
N THR A 259 21.96 -9.63 -11.87
CA THR A 259 22.11 -8.52 -12.82
C THR A 259 21.64 -7.20 -12.20
N ILE A 260 20.52 -7.16 -11.50
CA ILE A 260 20.05 -5.95 -10.82
C ILE A 260 21.04 -5.53 -9.72
N CYS A 261 21.57 -6.51 -8.98
CA CYS A 261 22.55 -6.25 -7.94
C CYS A 261 23.83 -5.64 -8.48
N SER A 262 24.42 -6.25 -9.54
CA SER A 262 25.67 -5.78 -10.11
C SER A 262 25.53 -4.47 -10.89
N ASP A 263 24.52 -4.39 -11.75
CA ASP A 263 24.44 -3.36 -12.77
C ASP A 263 23.69 -2.10 -12.31
N VAL A 264 22.72 -2.26 -11.39
CA VAL A 264 21.89 -1.14 -10.93
C VAL A 264 22.27 -0.68 -9.52
N LEU A 265 22.55 -1.61 -8.61
CA LEU A 265 22.85 -1.31 -7.21
C LEU A 265 24.36 -1.29 -6.94
N ALA A 266 25.19 -1.56 -7.96
CA ALA A 266 26.66 -1.63 -7.86
C ALA A 266 27.14 -2.52 -6.68
N GLY A 267 26.41 -3.59 -6.40
CA GLY A 267 26.65 -4.53 -5.33
C GLY A 267 27.22 -5.87 -5.83
N ASN A 268 27.60 -6.73 -4.90
CA ASN A 268 28.06 -8.08 -5.18
C ASN A 268 26.94 -9.08 -4.86
N ALA A 269 26.51 -9.84 -5.85
CA ALA A 269 25.53 -10.91 -5.67
C ALA A 269 26.18 -12.12 -5.00
N THR A 270 25.70 -12.51 -3.83
CA THR A 270 26.13 -13.70 -3.12
C THR A 270 24.95 -14.64 -2.85
N GLU A 271 25.16 -15.95 -2.99
CA GLU A 271 24.14 -16.93 -2.63
C GLU A 271 24.23 -17.28 -1.15
N VAL A 272 23.08 -17.18 -0.46
CA VAL A 272 22.97 -17.53 0.95
C VAL A 272 21.92 -18.62 1.13
N PRO A 273 22.14 -19.62 1.97
CA PRO A 273 21.15 -20.65 2.28
C PRO A 273 19.87 -20.00 2.85
N GLY A 274 18.72 -20.30 2.27
CA GLY A 274 17.41 -19.83 2.72
C GLY A 274 16.50 -21.00 3.11
N PHE A 275 15.35 -20.68 3.72
CA PHE A 275 14.40 -21.71 4.21
C PHE A 275 13.80 -22.58 3.09
N MET A 276 13.73 -22.07 1.84
CA MET A 276 13.20 -22.77 0.66
C MET A 276 14.23 -22.92 -0.47
N GLY A 277 15.53 -22.97 -0.15
CA GLY A 277 16.62 -23.05 -1.14
C GLY A 277 17.56 -21.85 -1.09
N ASN A 278 18.59 -21.85 -1.93
CA ASN A 278 19.55 -20.77 -2.01
C ASN A 278 18.89 -19.48 -2.49
N ARG A 279 19.23 -18.37 -1.85
CA ARG A 279 18.77 -17.02 -2.19
C ARG A 279 19.96 -16.19 -2.60
N THR A 280 19.83 -15.44 -3.66
CA THR A 280 20.80 -14.42 -4.02
C THR A 280 20.60 -13.21 -3.11
N VAL A 281 21.69 -12.78 -2.46
CA VAL A 281 21.74 -11.59 -1.60
C VAL A 281 22.66 -10.58 -2.26
N CYS A 282 22.20 -9.35 -2.38
CA CYS A 282 23.02 -8.26 -2.84
C CYS A 282 23.77 -7.62 -1.67
N GLN A 283 25.08 -7.75 -1.65
CA GLN A 283 25.93 -7.03 -0.72
C GLN A 283 26.34 -5.71 -1.39
N GLU A 284 25.89 -4.59 -0.84
CA GLU A 284 26.26 -3.30 -1.38
C GLU A 284 27.79 -3.07 -1.25
N SER A 285 28.37 -2.58 -2.35
CA SER A 285 29.56 -1.75 -2.24
C SER A 285 29.16 -0.43 -1.55
N ALA A 286 30.10 0.30 -0.97
CA ALA A 286 29.88 1.54 -0.21
C ALA A 286 29.20 2.69 -1.00
N GLN A 287 28.61 2.44 -2.16
CA GLN A 287 27.93 3.41 -3.01
C GLN A 287 26.49 3.60 -2.58
N SER A 288 26.04 4.85 -2.59
CA SER A 288 24.69 5.25 -2.24
C SER A 288 23.66 4.65 -3.19
N VAL A 289 22.55 4.17 -2.64
CA VAL A 289 21.36 3.76 -3.39
C VAL A 289 20.93 4.88 -4.36
N PRO A 290 20.59 4.58 -5.63
CA PRO A 290 20.10 5.58 -6.58
C PRO A 290 18.94 6.39 -6.00
N LEU A 291 18.91 7.71 -6.27
CA LEU A 291 17.94 8.63 -5.69
C LEU A 291 16.49 8.18 -5.92
N TYR A 292 16.19 7.66 -7.13
CA TYR A 292 14.84 7.19 -7.47
C TYR A 292 14.40 5.94 -6.68
N PHE A 293 15.36 5.24 -6.07
CA PHE A 293 15.12 4.04 -5.24
C PHE A 293 15.17 4.35 -3.74
N SER A 294 15.40 5.60 -3.35
CA SER A 294 15.46 6.02 -1.96
C SER A 294 14.08 5.97 -1.29
N ASP A 295 14.06 5.91 0.05
CA ASP A 295 12.81 5.91 0.84
C ASP A 295 12.01 7.20 0.63
N GLY A 296 12.71 8.33 0.47
CA GLY A 296 12.08 9.61 0.14
C GLY A 296 11.38 9.59 -1.21
N ALA A 297 12.00 8.98 -2.23
CA ALA A 297 11.38 8.79 -3.54
C ALA A 297 10.17 7.84 -3.46
N ALA A 298 10.27 6.74 -2.72
CA ALA A 298 9.17 5.81 -2.52
C ALA A 298 7.97 6.48 -1.81
N LEU A 299 8.23 7.31 -0.80
CA LEU A 299 7.20 8.11 -0.15
C LEU A 299 6.56 9.10 -1.13
N PHE A 300 7.37 9.77 -1.94
CA PHE A 300 6.87 10.68 -2.98
C PHE A 300 5.96 9.94 -3.97
N TYR A 301 6.36 8.76 -4.47
CA TYR A 301 5.52 7.96 -5.38
C TYR A 301 4.22 7.54 -4.72
N LEU A 302 4.26 7.15 -3.44
CA LEU A 302 3.05 6.80 -2.70
C LEU A 302 2.10 8.00 -2.58
N LEU A 303 2.61 9.17 -2.23
CA LEU A 303 1.80 10.39 -2.09
C LEU A 303 1.34 10.95 -3.44
N LEU A 304 2.09 10.71 -4.53
CA LEU A 304 1.71 11.11 -5.89
C LEU A 304 0.32 10.58 -6.28
N TRP A 305 -0.03 9.38 -5.83
CA TRP A 305 -1.36 8.80 -6.07
C TRP A 305 -2.49 9.61 -5.47
N ILE A 306 -2.29 10.29 -4.33
CA ILE A 306 -3.29 11.21 -3.76
C ILE A 306 -3.49 12.40 -4.71
N GLY A 307 -2.40 12.97 -5.21
CA GLY A 307 -2.45 14.07 -6.16
C GLY A 307 -3.14 13.69 -7.46
N LEU A 308 -2.78 12.54 -8.04
CA LEU A 308 -3.42 12.01 -9.25
C LEU A 308 -4.91 11.73 -9.02
N ALA A 309 -5.25 11.08 -7.91
CA ALA A 309 -6.63 10.81 -7.54
C ALA A 309 -7.45 12.10 -7.41
N ALA A 310 -6.92 13.11 -6.72
CA ALA A 310 -7.57 14.41 -6.59
C ALA A 310 -7.74 15.12 -7.92
N ALA A 311 -6.73 15.11 -8.79
CA ALA A 311 -6.78 15.72 -10.11
C ALA A 311 -7.81 15.05 -11.02
N VAL A 312 -7.81 13.72 -11.10
CA VAL A 312 -8.79 12.96 -11.88
C VAL A 312 -10.21 13.21 -11.38
N SER A 313 -10.42 13.11 -10.06
CA SER A 313 -11.74 13.34 -9.47
C SER A 313 -12.25 14.75 -9.74
N TYR A 314 -11.39 15.76 -9.60
CA TYR A 314 -11.75 17.15 -9.85
C TYR A 314 -12.11 17.41 -11.33
N TYR A 315 -11.27 16.89 -12.25
CA TYR A 315 -11.46 17.08 -13.69
C TYR A 315 -12.76 16.41 -14.16
N THR A 316 -12.95 15.14 -13.82
CA THR A 316 -14.14 14.39 -14.25
C THR A 316 -15.42 14.93 -13.61
N PHE A 317 -15.39 15.32 -12.34
CA PHE A 317 -16.55 15.87 -11.65
C PHE A 317 -17.00 17.22 -12.22
N ASN A 318 -16.09 18.00 -12.81
CA ASN A 318 -16.42 19.27 -13.47
C ASN A 318 -17.00 19.09 -14.86
N GLN A 319 -16.71 18.00 -15.56
CA GLN A 319 -17.21 17.73 -16.92
C GLN A 319 -18.64 17.18 -16.95
N TYR A 320 -19.11 16.58 -15.86
CA TYR A 320 -20.47 16.07 -15.81
C TYR A 320 -21.44 17.20 -15.45
N ASP A 321 -22.34 17.53 -16.39
CA ASP A 321 -23.55 18.30 -16.12
C ASP A 321 -24.48 17.47 -15.24
N LEU A 322 -24.76 17.98 -14.05
CA LEU A 322 -25.61 17.36 -13.05
C LEU A 322 -27.09 17.74 -13.24
#